data_4517865f5e879280520c70e8444bbecf
#
_entry.id   4517865f5e879280520c70e8444bbecf
#
_cell.length_a   1.000
_cell.length_b   1.000
_cell.length_c   1.000
_cell.angle_alpha   90.00
_cell.angle_beta   90.00
_cell.angle_gamma   90.00
#
_symmetry.space_group_name_H-M   'P 1'
#
loop_
_entity.id
_entity.type
_entity.pdbx_description
1 polymer ?
#
loop_
_entity_poly.entity_id
_entity_poly.type
_entity_poly.pdbx_seq_one_letter_code
_entity_poly.pdbx_strand_id
1 'polypeptide(L)'
;MIKRLYTLFSVLLLLASCATEEIEQIEIQPTDGSMVSLSFSVDAPNALEITKATGDVEKGVESLYLYTFKENGEFISPVVKAEVSGNGYTATISKETRTIHFVANDGTLTPSQESGMASLATDKQIFWGKRTFSEIPAKNISNNLEDAGNNNVELLRNWAKITLNLSSEAAVKLKNVSYLIYNESQLASIGYKDAGKLNIPNQDFYAPQNEPDASKYAKSGESVYTFEHYNQDKKATFVIIKAQFAGNDTYTYYKIDLAVKDENDKVTRVYDVVRNYAFNITVKSVSRKGATWAEVIDENAIADNNITASAIMEKYPNITYDGEALNVTKTTFVFTGASNTLSMTATYAGAGQLSVVPGEGMSDVVNGNLSYPSWIPSGNQTITIAANIKPAPDSGEKIAYFYVVGGNLQRKIKLVLRPP
;
A
#
# COMPACT_ATOMS: atom_id res chain seq x y z
N MET A 1 -47.96 -43.12 31.56
CA MET A 1 -46.75 -43.35 30.71
C MET A 1 -46.62 -42.35 29.54
N ILE A 2 -47.34 -41.22 29.51
CA ILE A 2 -47.42 -40.28 28.41
C ILE A 2 -46.67 -38.95 28.74
N LYS A 3 -46.40 -38.70 30.02
CA LYS A 3 -45.71 -37.42 30.43
C LYS A 3 -44.18 -37.43 30.34
N ARG A 4 -43.55 -38.54 30.01
CA ARG A 4 -42.06 -38.62 29.85
C ARG A 4 -41.60 -38.55 28.39
N LEU A 5 -42.50 -38.50 27.43
CA LEU A 5 -42.13 -38.43 26.01
C LEU A 5 -41.97 -37.00 25.48
N TYR A 6 -42.60 -36.03 26.16
CA TYR A 6 -42.51 -34.61 25.75
C TYR A 6 -41.27 -33.89 26.21
N THR A 7 -40.60 -34.41 27.24
CA THR A 7 -39.32 -33.82 27.74
C THR A 7 -38.10 -34.24 26.94
N LEU A 8 -38.19 -35.32 26.19
CA LEU A 8 -37.06 -35.75 25.33
C LEU A 8 -37.07 -35.06 23.95
N PHE A 9 -38.22 -34.57 23.51
CA PHE A 9 -38.33 -33.87 22.22
C PHE A 9 -38.00 -32.38 22.31
N SER A 10 -38.03 -31.79 23.51
CA SER A 10 -37.68 -30.37 23.72
C SER A 10 -36.15 -30.16 23.90
N VAL A 11 -35.38 -31.21 24.18
CA VAL A 11 -33.92 -31.12 24.34
C VAL A 11 -33.20 -31.37 23.01
N LEU A 12 -33.86 -32.00 22.04
CA LEU A 12 -33.27 -32.28 20.73
C LEU A 12 -33.41 -31.11 19.74
N LEU A 13 -34.19 -30.06 20.08
CA LEU A 13 -34.41 -28.86 19.25
C LEU A 13 -33.47 -27.70 19.62
N LEU A 14 -32.60 -27.87 20.64
CA LEU A 14 -31.66 -26.82 21.07
C LEU A 14 -30.22 -27.07 20.61
N LEU A 15 -29.94 -28.08 19.80
CA LEU A 15 -28.59 -28.39 19.29
C LEU A 15 -28.44 -28.21 17.77
N ALA A 16 -29.44 -27.61 17.11
CA ALA A 16 -29.36 -27.32 15.66
C ALA A 16 -29.33 -25.80 15.37
N SER A 17 -28.70 -25.02 16.24
CA SER A 17 -28.49 -23.59 16.00
C SER A 17 -26.98 -23.28 15.97
N CYS A 18 -26.23 -23.96 15.10
CA CYS A 18 -25.09 -23.44 14.42
C CYS A 18 -25.47 -23.33 12.95
N ALA A 19 -26.45 -22.49 12.67
CA ALA A 19 -26.69 -22.02 11.34
C ALA A 19 -25.57 -21.01 11.03
N THR A 20 -24.76 -21.30 10.03
CA THR A 20 -24.16 -20.30 9.17
C THR A 20 -25.13 -19.13 9.08
N GLU A 21 -24.70 -17.96 9.53
CA GLU A 21 -25.38 -16.72 9.18
C GLU A 21 -25.31 -16.61 7.65
N GLU A 22 -26.31 -17.12 6.97
CA GLU A 22 -26.61 -16.67 5.62
C GLU A 22 -26.87 -15.18 5.76
N ILE A 23 -25.96 -14.40 5.18
CA ILE A 23 -26.18 -12.96 4.98
C ILE A 23 -27.48 -12.87 4.20
N GLU A 24 -28.56 -12.43 4.87
CA GLU A 24 -29.80 -12.07 4.18
C GLU A 24 -29.42 -11.08 3.08
N GLN A 25 -29.45 -11.54 1.85
CA GLN A 25 -29.32 -10.69 0.68
C GLN A 25 -30.57 -9.81 0.68
N ILE A 26 -30.42 -8.56 1.08
CA ILE A 26 -31.47 -7.57 0.95
C ILE A 26 -31.77 -7.46 -0.56
N GLU A 27 -32.87 -8.03 -1.01
CA GLU A 27 -33.37 -7.86 -2.38
C GLU A 27 -33.88 -6.43 -2.52
N ILE A 28 -33.01 -5.53 -2.94
CA ILE A 28 -33.40 -4.16 -3.28
C ILE A 28 -33.97 -4.20 -4.69
N GLN A 29 -35.29 -4.05 -4.82
CA GLN A 29 -36.01 -3.99 -6.09
C GLN A 29 -35.60 -2.69 -6.85
N PRO A 30 -35.41 -2.72 -8.16
CA PRO A 30 -35.18 -1.52 -8.96
C PRO A 30 -36.41 -0.60 -8.91
N THR A 31 -36.18 0.67 -8.60
CA THR A 31 -37.23 1.63 -8.29
C THR A 31 -37.99 2.18 -9.50
N ASP A 32 -37.39 2.16 -10.70
CA ASP A 32 -38.06 2.61 -11.95
C ASP A 32 -37.39 2.01 -13.16
N GLY A 33 -37.12 1.22 -13.65
CA GLY A 33 -36.48 0.72 -14.89
C GLY A 33 -35.20 1.45 -15.36
N SER A 34 -34.87 2.65 -14.82
CA SER A 34 -33.70 3.46 -15.20
C SER A 34 -32.55 3.36 -14.19
N MET A 35 -32.82 2.92 -12.99
CA MET A 35 -31.84 2.81 -11.91
C MET A 35 -31.58 1.35 -11.51
N VAL A 36 -30.38 1.09 -10.98
CA VAL A 36 -29.99 -0.22 -10.43
C VAL A 36 -29.29 -0.02 -9.09
N SER A 37 -29.62 -0.90 -8.14
CA SER A 37 -28.94 -0.96 -6.85
C SER A 37 -27.81 -1.96 -6.89
N LEU A 38 -26.63 -1.54 -6.47
CA LEU A 38 -25.42 -2.33 -6.42
C LEU A 38 -25.06 -2.64 -4.97
N SER A 39 -24.59 -3.87 -4.71
CA SER A 39 -23.97 -4.27 -3.45
C SER A 39 -22.54 -4.71 -3.70
N PHE A 40 -21.60 -4.21 -2.91
CA PHE A 40 -20.18 -4.48 -3.07
C PHE A 40 -19.37 -4.26 -1.80
N SER A 41 -18.21 -4.88 -1.72
CA SER A 41 -17.20 -4.58 -0.71
C SER A 41 -16.06 -3.76 -1.31
N VAL A 42 -15.31 -3.07 -0.48
CA VAL A 42 -14.07 -2.42 -0.89
C VAL A 42 -12.91 -3.01 -0.10
N ASP A 43 -11.83 -3.27 -0.80
CA ASP A 43 -10.54 -3.63 -0.21
C ASP A 43 -9.62 -2.42 -0.31
N ALA A 44 -9.60 -1.63 0.75
CA ALA A 44 -8.57 -0.63 0.93
C ALA A 44 -7.37 -1.35 1.54
N PRO A 45 -6.14 -1.14 1.03
CA PRO A 45 -4.97 -1.72 1.64
C PRO A 45 -4.99 -1.42 3.15
N ASN A 46 -4.92 -2.45 3.99
CA ASN A 46 -4.94 -2.28 5.44
C ASN A 46 -3.91 -1.23 5.85
N ALA A 47 -4.32 -0.32 6.73
CA ALA A 47 -3.38 0.52 7.44
C ALA A 47 -2.30 -0.39 8.02
N LEU A 48 -1.07 -0.29 7.54
CA LEU A 48 0.05 -0.97 8.18
C LEU A 48 0.02 -0.52 9.64
N GLU A 49 0.11 -1.47 10.58
CA GLU A 49 0.12 -1.18 12.01
C GLU A 49 1.10 -0.04 12.28
N ILE A 50 0.56 1.14 12.55
CA ILE A 50 1.33 2.36 12.75
C ILE A 50 1.57 2.45 14.25
N THR A 51 2.81 2.32 14.65
CA THR A 51 3.25 2.93 15.90
C THR A 51 2.97 4.43 15.78
N LYS A 52 2.07 4.94 16.61
CA LYS A 52 1.55 6.31 16.57
C LYS A 52 2.68 7.33 16.46
N ALA A 53 2.85 7.91 15.29
CA ALA A 53 3.52 9.18 15.14
C ALA A 53 2.52 10.30 15.43
N THR A 54 2.98 11.33 16.09
CA THR A 54 2.19 12.51 16.42
C THR A 54 1.83 13.26 15.13
N GLY A 55 0.55 13.26 14.75
CA GLY A 55 0.01 14.21 13.79
C GLY A 55 -0.87 13.60 12.70
N ASP A 56 -0.35 12.74 11.85
CA ASP A 56 -1.11 12.19 10.74
C ASP A 56 -1.38 10.70 10.93
N VAL A 57 -2.56 10.39 11.42
CA VAL A 57 -3.10 9.03 11.42
C VAL A 57 -3.49 8.72 9.99
N GLU A 58 -2.99 7.60 9.44
CA GLU A 58 -3.47 7.11 8.15
C GLU A 58 -4.99 6.97 8.20
N LYS A 59 -5.68 7.73 7.37
CA LYS A 59 -7.13 7.69 7.29
C LYS A 59 -7.57 6.39 6.62
N GLY A 60 -8.54 5.73 7.22
CA GLY A 60 -9.28 4.65 6.58
C GLY A 60 -10.31 5.19 5.58
N VAL A 61 -11.14 4.31 5.05
CA VAL A 61 -12.31 4.68 4.24
C VAL A 61 -13.41 5.16 5.20
N GLU A 62 -13.58 6.49 5.29
CA GLU A 62 -14.61 7.12 6.14
C GLU A 62 -15.91 7.36 5.35
N SER A 63 -15.79 7.55 4.04
CA SER A 63 -16.90 7.76 3.12
C SER A 63 -16.51 7.26 1.74
N LEU A 64 -17.49 6.83 0.96
CA LEU A 64 -17.25 6.31 -0.39
C LEU A 64 -18.22 6.95 -1.38
N TYR A 65 -17.67 7.43 -2.48
CA TYR A 65 -18.40 8.12 -3.54
C TYR A 65 -18.18 7.44 -4.87
N LEU A 66 -19.25 7.31 -5.65
CA LEU A 66 -19.24 6.74 -6.98
C LEU A 66 -19.41 7.85 -8.00
N TYR A 67 -18.41 8.04 -8.82
CA TYR A 67 -18.44 8.92 -9.99
C TYR A 67 -18.72 8.04 -11.20
N THR A 68 -19.93 8.14 -11.73
CA THR A 68 -20.46 7.27 -12.78
C THR A 68 -20.43 7.92 -14.14
N PHE A 69 -20.09 7.15 -15.17
CA PHE A 69 -19.93 7.64 -16.54
C PHE A 69 -20.62 6.70 -17.53
N LYS A 70 -21.20 7.31 -18.58
CA LYS A 70 -21.79 6.59 -19.72
C LYS A 70 -20.70 5.97 -20.59
N GLU A 71 -21.10 5.19 -21.59
CA GLU A 71 -20.19 4.60 -22.59
C GLU A 71 -19.38 5.64 -23.37
N ASN A 72 -19.97 6.79 -23.66
CA ASN A 72 -19.29 7.92 -24.31
C ASN A 72 -18.37 8.73 -23.38
N GLY A 73 -18.24 8.33 -22.11
CA GLY A 73 -17.43 8.99 -21.09
C GLY A 73 -18.10 10.19 -20.41
N GLU A 74 -19.35 10.53 -20.74
CA GLU A 74 -20.09 11.62 -20.11
C GLU A 74 -20.37 11.30 -18.62
N PHE A 75 -20.15 12.28 -17.73
CA PHE A 75 -20.46 12.15 -16.31
C PHE A 75 -21.97 12.11 -16.07
N ILE A 76 -22.42 11.16 -15.26
CA ILE A 76 -23.80 11.04 -14.82
C ILE A 76 -23.94 11.73 -13.46
N SER A 77 -24.43 12.96 -13.48
CA SER A 77 -24.65 13.77 -12.27
C SER A 77 -25.97 13.38 -11.57
N PRO A 78 -26.03 13.48 -10.22
CA PRO A 78 -24.97 13.86 -9.29
C PRO A 78 -24.05 12.69 -8.94
N VAL A 79 -22.93 13.01 -8.25
CA VAL A 79 -22.10 11.97 -7.60
C VAL A 79 -22.93 11.18 -6.58
N VAL A 80 -22.75 9.88 -6.57
CA VAL A 80 -23.53 8.98 -5.69
C VAL A 80 -22.70 8.64 -4.46
N LYS A 81 -23.21 8.93 -3.26
CA LYS A 81 -22.63 8.45 -2.01
C LYS A 81 -23.07 7.02 -1.75
N ALA A 82 -22.14 6.13 -1.50
CA ALA A 82 -22.46 4.77 -1.09
C ALA A 82 -22.85 4.73 0.41
N GLU A 83 -23.82 3.92 0.72
CA GLU A 83 -24.27 3.67 2.09
C GLU A 83 -23.64 2.38 2.62
N VAL A 84 -23.24 2.37 3.89
CA VAL A 84 -22.68 1.18 4.54
C VAL A 84 -23.81 0.16 4.74
N SER A 85 -23.56 -1.09 4.33
CA SER A 85 -24.51 -2.19 4.45
C SER A 85 -23.77 -3.47 4.87
N GLY A 86 -23.97 -3.91 6.10
CA GLY A 86 -23.22 -5.03 6.67
C GLY A 86 -21.71 -4.77 6.63
N ASN A 87 -20.95 -5.69 6.01
CA ASN A 87 -19.52 -5.58 5.83
C ASN A 87 -19.11 -4.90 4.50
N GLY A 88 -20.05 -4.30 3.79
CA GLY A 88 -19.82 -3.68 2.49
C GLY A 88 -20.60 -2.39 2.31
N TYR A 89 -20.92 -2.10 1.06
CA TYR A 89 -21.59 -0.88 0.64
C TYR A 89 -22.71 -1.19 -0.33
N THR A 90 -23.71 -0.30 -0.35
CA THR A 90 -24.77 -0.28 -1.37
C THR A 90 -24.83 1.11 -2.01
N ALA A 91 -25.15 1.14 -3.30
CA ALA A 91 -25.36 2.38 -4.04
C ALA A 91 -26.38 2.18 -5.15
N THR A 92 -27.23 3.19 -5.39
CA THR A 92 -28.20 3.19 -6.51
C THR A 92 -27.67 4.11 -7.62
N ILE A 93 -27.45 3.54 -8.81
CA ILE A 93 -26.86 4.24 -9.96
C ILE A 93 -27.71 4.06 -11.22
N SER A 94 -27.45 4.89 -12.23
CA SER A 94 -28.11 4.77 -13.54
C SER A 94 -27.68 3.49 -14.27
N LYS A 95 -28.62 2.86 -14.98
CA LYS A 95 -28.35 1.76 -15.93
C LYS A 95 -27.48 2.16 -17.13
N GLU A 96 -27.41 3.43 -17.44
CA GLU A 96 -26.52 3.97 -18.49
C GLU A 96 -25.05 3.94 -18.10
N THR A 97 -24.76 3.69 -16.82
CA THR A 97 -23.35 3.63 -16.32
C THR A 97 -22.59 2.51 -17.02
N ARG A 98 -21.38 2.85 -17.47
CA ARG A 98 -20.41 1.89 -18.02
C ARG A 98 -19.07 1.94 -17.28
N THR A 99 -18.76 3.08 -16.66
CA THR A 99 -17.55 3.20 -15.84
C THR A 99 -17.90 3.83 -14.51
N ILE A 100 -17.32 3.30 -13.44
CA ILE A 100 -17.42 3.82 -12.09
C ILE A 100 -16.01 4.09 -11.57
N HIS A 101 -15.77 5.32 -11.12
CA HIS A 101 -14.63 5.63 -10.27
C HIS A 101 -15.12 5.68 -8.82
N PHE A 102 -14.55 4.83 -8.00
CA PHE A 102 -14.77 4.79 -6.57
C PHE A 102 -13.76 5.69 -5.91
N VAL A 103 -14.22 6.71 -5.20
CA VAL A 103 -13.36 7.67 -4.51
C VAL A 103 -13.76 7.72 -3.04
N ALA A 104 -12.89 7.25 -2.17
CA ALA A 104 -13.11 7.38 -0.74
C ALA A 104 -12.58 8.73 -0.24
N ASN A 105 -13.30 9.30 0.72
CA ASN A 105 -12.96 10.52 1.45
C ASN A 105 -13.03 11.83 0.65
N ASP A 106 -13.48 11.80 -0.62
CA ASP A 106 -13.75 13.02 -1.38
C ASP A 106 -14.93 12.89 -2.35
N GLY A 107 -16.05 13.52 -2.01
CA GLY A 107 -17.26 13.62 -2.83
C GLY A 107 -17.40 14.96 -3.56
N THR A 108 -16.37 15.80 -3.59
CA THR A 108 -16.45 17.19 -4.09
C THR A 108 -15.88 17.40 -5.49
N LEU A 109 -15.43 16.33 -6.14
CA LEU A 109 -14.86 16.41 -7.49
C LEU A 109 -15.95 16.75 -8.52
N THR A 110 -15.58 17.50 -9.53
CA THR A 110 -16.48 17.94 -10.61
C THR A 110 -15.97 17.53 -11.99
N PRO A 111 -15.96 16.22 -12.30
CA PRO A 111 -15.55 15.78 -13.62
C PRO A 111 -16.61 16.13 -14.67
N SER A 112 -16.19 16.43 -15.89
CA SER A 112 -17.09 16.54 -17.04
C SER A 112 -17.08 15.28 -17.89
N GLN A 113 -15.91 14.65 -17.98
CA GLN A 113 -15.64 13.44 -18.78
C GLN A 113 -14.80 12.43 -17.99
N GLU A 114 -15.02 11.15 -18.24
CA GLU A 114 -14.27 10.05 -17.62
C GLU A 114 -12.76 10.18 -17.88
N SER A 115 -12.37 10.51 -19.11
CA SER A 115 -10.96 10.67 -19.49
C SER A 115 -10.22 11.76 -18.68
N GLY A 116 -10.95 12.75 -18.14
CA GLY A 116 -10.42 13.80 -17.28
C GLY A 116 -10.32 13.39 -15.81
N MET A 117 -11.10 12.40 -15.38
CA MET A 117 -11.23 12.04 -13.97
C MET A 117 -9.88 11.72 -13.30
N ALA A 118 -9.05 10.92 -13.95
CA ALA A 118 -7.76 10.52 -13.41
C ALA A 118 -6.76 11.68 -13.25
N SER A 119 -6.96 12.78 -13.98
CA SER A 119 -6.07 13.96 -13.97
C SER A 119 -6.53 15.06 -13.04
N LEU A 120 -7.69 14.92 -12.38
CA LEU A 120 -8.11 15.88 -11.37
C LEU A 120 -7.12 15.87 -10.21
N ALA A 121 -6.73 17.05 -9.74
CA ALA A 121 -5.84 17.20 -8.61
C ALA A 121 -6.62 17.35 -7.30
N THR A 122 -6.05 16.82 -6.22
CA THR A 122 -6.56 16.97 -4.85
C THR A 122 -5.42 17.15 -3.87
N ASP A 123 -5.64 17.94 -2.81
CA ASP A 123 -4.80 18.06 -1.64
C ASP A 123 -5.23 17.10 -0.50
N LYS A 124 -6.22 16.25 -0.77
CA LYS A 124 -6.76 15.31 0.20
C LYS A 124 -6.16 13.92 0.02
N GLN A 125 -5.99 13.23 1.13
CA GLN A 125 -5.70 11.80 1.15
C GLN A 125 -6.96 11.02 0.80
N ILE A 126 -6.97 10.41 -0.37
CA ILE A 126 -8.08 9.64 -0.89
C ILE A 126 -7.66 8.22 -1.25
N PHE A 127 -8.66 7.33 -1.32
CA PHE A 127 -8.49 6.04 -1.99
C PHE A 127 -9.29 6.06 -3.29
N TRP A 128 -8.73 5.46 -4.32
CA TRP A 128 -9.33 5.42 -5.64
C TRP A 128 -9.32 4.02 -6.22
N GLY A 129 -10.41 3.64 -6.87
CA GLY A 129 -10.54 2.43 -7.68
C GLY A 129 -11.41 2.69 -8.91
N LYS A 130 -11.32 1.81 -9.91
CA LYS A 130 -12.08 1.94 -11.15
C LYS A 130 -12.63 0.60 -11.57
N ARG A 131 -13.88 0.59 -12.06
CA ARG A 131 -14.50 -0.55 -12.75
C ARG A 131 -15.18 -0.07 -14.02
N THR A 132 -15.05 -0.88 -15.08
CA THR A 132 -15.71 -0.67 -16.37
C THR A 132 -16.55 -1.89 -16.70
N PHE A 133 -17.73 -1.67 -17.24
CA PHE A 133 -18.73 -2.70 -17.53
C PHE A 133 -19.17 -2.59 -18.98
N SER A 134 -19.33 -3.72 -19.65
CA SER A 134 -20.05 -3.76 -20.92
C SER A 134 -21.55 -3.52 -20.71
N GLU A 135 -22.06 -3.99 -19.55
CA GLU A 135 -23.45 -3.88 -19.14
C GLU A 135 -23.48 -3.87 -17.61
N ILE A 136 -24.25 -2.98 -16.97
CA ILE A 136 -24.36 -2.98 -15.52
C ILE A 136 -25.14 -4.21 -15.05
N PRO A 137 -24.55 -5.07 -14.23
CA PRO A 137 -25.21 -6.23 -13.68
C PRO A 137 -26.35 -5.82 -12.75
N ALA A 138 -27.43 -6.60 -12.76
CA ALA A 138 -28.66 -6.26 -12.06
C ALA A 138 -28.55 -6.21 -10.52
N LYS A 139 -27.50 -6.79 -9.91
CA LYS A 139 -27.39 -6.95 -8.45
C LYS A 139 -26.02 -6.71 -7.87
N ASN A 140 -24.93 -6.90 -8.61
CA ASN A 140 -23.57 -6.93 -8.09
C ASN A 140 -22.60 -6.18 -8.99
N ILE A 141 -21.52 -5.68 -8.43
CA ILE A 141 -20.38 -5.15 -9.20
C ILE A 141 -19.53 -6.28 -9.82
N SER A 142 -19.77 -7.53 -9.45
CA SER A 142 -19.09 -8.64 -10.09
C SER A 142 -19.53 -8.70 -11.53
N ASN A 143 -18.76 -8.18 -12.35
CA ASN A 143 -18.56 -8.77 -13.54
C ASN A 143 -18.27 -8.17 -14.78
N ASN A 144 -17.09 -8.36 -14.99
CA ASN A 144 -16.73 -8.95 -16.26
C ASN A 144 -16.43 -10.43 -16.07
N LEU A 145 -16.56 -11.22 -17.09
CA LEU A 145 -16.47 -12.67 -17.16
C LEU A 145 -15.26 -13.33 -16.46
N GLU A 146 -14.23 -12.55 -16.11
CA GLU A 146 -13.03 -13.03 -15.42
C GLU A 146 -13.14 -12.99 -13.89
N ASP A 147 -14.09 -12.21 -13.33
CA ASP A 147 -14.28 -12.00 -11.89
C ASP A 147 -15.64 -12.49 -11.38
N ALA A 148 -16.26 -13.45 -12.03
CA ALA A 148 -17.55 -13.99 -11.65
C ALA A 148 -17.55 -14.46 -10.17
N GLY A 149 -18.13 -13.66 -9.30
CA GLY A 149 -18.21 -13.93 -7.86
C GLY A 149 -17.42 -12.99 -6.96
N ASN A 150 -16.62 -12.06 -7.51
CA ASN A 150 -15.88 -11.09 -6.71
C ASN A 150 -16.54 -9.70 -6.75
N ASN A 151 -17.34 -9.40 -5.72
CA ASN A 151 -17.95 -8.08 -5.52
C ASN A 151 -17.00 -7.07 -4.88
N ASN A 152 -15.73 -7.37 -4.83
CA ASN A 152 -14.75 -6.56 -4.15
C ASN A 152 -14.11 -5.54 -5.10
N VAL A 153 -14.04 -4.29 -4.68
CA VAL A 153 -13.38 -3.20 -5.39
C VAL A 153 -12.07 -2.87 -4.68
N GLU A 154 -10.96 -3.10 -5.36
CA GLU A 154 -9.66 -2.70 -4.85
C GLU A 154 -9.48 -1.19 -4.97
N LEU A 155 -9.09 -0.57 -3.86
CA LEU A 155 -8.82 0.86 -3.78
C LEU A 155 -7.33 1.10 -3.57
N LEU A 156 -6.79 2.13 -4.22
CA LEU A 156 -5.41 2.57 -4.12
C LEU A 156 -5.34 3.92 -3.42
N ARG A 157 -4.40 4.08 -2.51
CA ARG A 157 -4.09 5.39 -1.92
C ARG A 157 -3.44 6.30 -2.95
N ASN A 158 -3.65 7.62 -2.85
CA ASN A 158 -2.95 8.60 -3.68
C ASN A 158 -1.63 9.11 -3.04
N TRP A 159 -1.16 8.46 -2.00
CA TRP A 159 0.08 8.81 -1.28
C TRP A 159 1.00 7.60 -1.08
N ALA A 160 2.26 7.90 -0.80
CA ALA A 160 3.28 6.97 -0.35
C ALA A 160 3.56 7.16 1.14
N LYS A 161 4.14 6.14 1.77
CA LYS A 161 4.60 6.15 3.16
C LYS A 161 6.13 6.14 3.18
N ILE A 162 6.73 7.01 3.99
CA ILE A 162 8.17 7.06 4.21
C ILE A 162 8.44 6.88 5.70
N THR A 163 9.30 5.93 6.04
CA THR A 163 9.72 5.68 7.42
C THR A 163 11.25 5.67 7.48
N LEU A 164 11.82 6.42 8.44
CA LEU A 164 13.26 6.44 8.65
C LEU A 164 13.60 5.74 9.96
N ASN A 165 14.53 4.78 9.87
CA ASN A 165 15.04 4.03 11.00
C ASN A 165 16.55 4.18 11.12
N LEU A 166 17.09 3.95 12.31
CA LEU A 166 18.52 3.91 12.58
C LEU A 166 18.95 2.49 12.91
N SER A 167 20.08 2.06 12.36
CA SER A 167 20.79 0.90 12.88
C SER A 167 21.35 1.17 14.29
N SER A 168 21.74 0.13 15.00
CA SER A 168 22.42 0.29 16.29
C SER A 168 23.71 1.11 16.18
N GLU A 169 24.47 0.97 15.10
CA GLU A 169 25.68 1.73 14.82
C GLU A 169 25.39 3.23 14.62
N ALA A 170 24.38 3.55 13.78
CA ALA A 170 23.97 4.93 13.56
C ALA A 170 23.42 5.59 14.84
N ALA A 171 22.66 4.87 15.65
CA ALA A 171 22.06 5.35 16.89
C ALA A 171 23.11 5.72 17.98
N VAL A 172 24.31 5.15 17.92
CA VAL A 172 25.43 5.57 18.79
C VAL A 172 25.95 6.96 18.39
N LYS A 173 25.96 7.24 17.08
CA LYS A 173 26.55 8.47 16.51
C LYS A 173 25.56 9.63 16.43
N LEU A 174 24.29 9.35 16.21
CA LEU A 174 23.25 10.36 16.08
C LEU A 174 22.33 10.39 17.30
N LYS A 175 22.07 11.60 17.80
CA LYS A 175 21.13 11.86 18.90
C LYS A 175 20.02 12.80 18.43
N ASN A 176 18.86 12.71 19.09
CA ASN A 176 17.70 13.57 18.82
C ASN A 176 17.31 13.61 17.33
N VAL A 177 17.24 12.42 16.72
CA VAL A 177 17.03 12.28 15.30
C VAL A 177 15.56 12.49 14.93
N SER A 178 15.36 13.41 13.99
CA SER A 178 14.08 13.64 13.33
C SER A 178 14.31 13.87 11.84
N TYR A 179 13.26 13.82 11.05
CA TYR A 179 13.37 13.95 9.60
C TYR A 179 12.12 14.59 8.99
N LEU A 180 12.28 15.17 7.82
CA LEU A 180 11.19 15.69 7.01
C LEU A 180 11.39 15.29 5.53
N ILE A 181 10.31 15.41 4.77
CA ILE A 181 10.33 15.26 3.31
C ILE A 181 10.49 16.64 2.70
N TYR A 182 11.48 16.79 1.82
CA TYR A 182 11.75 18.02 1.09
C TYR A 182 11.38 17.87 -0.38
N ASN A 183 10.91 18.90 -1.03
CA ASN A 183 10.24 18.85 -2.33
C ASN A 183 9.04 17.88 -2.33
N GLU A 184 8.27 17.92 -1.26
CA GLU A 184 7.05 17.14 -1.13
C GLU A 184 5.95 17.74 -2.00
N SER A 185 5.31 16.92 -2.84
CA SER A 185 4.14 17.37 -3.61
C SER A 185 2.95 17.66 -2.68
N GLN A 186 2.34 18.84 -2.85
CA GLN A 186 1.16 19.25 -2.08
C GLN A 186 -0.15 18.81 -2.74
N LEU A 187 -0.08 18.26 -3.95
CA LEU A 187 -1.23 17.80 -4.72
C LEU A 187 -0.94 16.40 -5.29
N ALA A 188 -1.99 15.59 -5.34
CA ALA A 188 -1.98 14.30 -6.04
C ALA A 188 -3.06 14.26 -7.13
N SER A 189 -2.90 13.41 -8.11
CA SER A 189 -3.98 13.05 -9.03
C SER A 189 -4.98 12.11 -8.36
N ILE A 190 -6.23 12.15 -8.79
CA ILE A 190 -7.26 11.24 -8.29
C ILE A 190 -6.96 9.81 -8.75
N GLY A 191 -6.90 9.59 -10.06
CA GLY A 191 -6.69 8.27 -10.63
C GLY A 191 -5.23 7.99 -10.96
N TYR A 192 -4.95 6.72 -11.17
CA TYR A 192 -3.68 6.24 -11.67
C TYR A 192 -3.77 6.06 -13.19
N LYS A 193 -2.81 6.61 -13.94
CA LYS A 193 -2.70 6.33 -15.38
C LYS A 193 -1.74 5.17 -15.61
N ASP A 194 -2.22 4.18 -16.36
CA ASP A 194 -1.43 3.02 -16.81
C ASP A 194 -0.29 3.52 -17.63
N ALA A 195 0.52 4.11 -17.71
CA ALA A 195 1.63 4.51 -18.58
C ALA A 195 2.71 5.34 -17.87
N GLY A 196 2.78 5.24 -16.54
CA GLY A 196 3.93 5.78 -15.81
C GLY A 196 4.13 7.29 -15.91
N LYS A 197 3.13 8.04 -16.35
CA LYS A 197 3.20 9.50 -16.41
C LYS A 197 2.11 10.10 -15.55
N LEU A 198 2.52 10.54 -14.37
CA LEU A 198 1.69 11.42 -13.56
C LEU A 198 1.51 12.74 -14.32
N ASN A 199 0.28 13.08 -14.61
CA ASN A 199 -0.05 14.37 -15.19
C ASN A 199 -0.81 15.17 -14.14
N ILE A 200 -0.08 15.68 -13.15
CA ILE A 200 -0.64 16.60 -12.16
C ILE A 200 -0.38 18.01 -12.69
N PRO A 201 -1.42 18.70 -13.14
CA PRO A 201 -1.26 20.09 -13.56
C PRO A 201 -0.90 20.95 -12.35
N ASN A 202 0.06 21.85 -12.51
CA ASN A 202 0.46 22.84 -11.51
C ASN A 202 0.88 22.23 -10.15
N GLN A 203 1.84 21.32 -10.17
CA GLN A 203 2.41 20.78 -8.93
C GLN A 203 2.99 21.93 -8.08
N ASP A 204 2.52 21.99 -6.84
CA ASP A 204 3.10 22.80 -5.79
C ASP A 204 3.91 21.91 -4.85
N PHE A 205 5.09 22.40 -4.43
CA PHE A 205 6.02 21.62 -3.64
C PHE A 205 6.34 22.33 -2.33
N TYR A 206 6.35 21.57 -1.25
CA TYR A 206 6.86 22.03 0.02
C TYR A 206 8.40 21.98 0.01
N ALA A 207 9.00 23.13 -0.20
CA ALA A 207 10.46 23.31 -0.28
C ALA A 207 10.88 24.55 0.52
N PRO A 208 10.88 24.50 1.87
CA PRO A 208 11.13 25.66 2.71
C PRO A 208 12.58 26.13 2.60
N GLN A 209 12.77 27.43 2.34
CA GLN A 209 14.10 28.06 2.25
C GLN A 209 14.77 28.22 3.61
N ASN A 210 13.98 28.42 4.65
CA ASN A 210 14.43 28.44 6.03
C ASN A 210 14.05 27.14 6.72
N GLU A 211 14.84 26.75 7.72
CA GLU A 211 14.51 25.59 8.54
C GLU A 211 13.08 25.73 9.12
N PRO A 212 12.19 24.77 8.88
CA PRO A 212 10.84 24.81 9.41
C PRO A 212 10.78 24.49 10.91
N ASP A 213 9.64 24.79 11.51
CA ASP A 213 9.38 24.49 12.89
C ASP A 213 9.48 22.99 13.21
N ALA A 214 9.78 22.67 14.47
CA ALA A 214 9.95 21.30 14.95
C ALA A 214 8.71 20.40 14.69
N SER A 215 7.51 20.98 14.59
CA SER A 215 6.27 20.27 14.27
C SER A 215 6.22 19.67 12.85
N LYS A 216 7.10 20.10 11.96
CA LYS A 216 7.23 19.58 10.59
C LYS A 216 8.14 18.37 10.49
N TYR A 217 8.78 17.99 11.57
CA TYR A 217 9.68 16.84 11.62
C TYR A 217 9.01 15.64 12.29
N ALA A 218 9.09 14.48 11.66
CA ALA A 218 8.82 13.20 12.29
C ALA A 218 10.05 12.68 13.03
N LYS A 219 9.87 11.94 14.10
CA LYS A 219 10.98 11.26 14.80
C LYS A 219 11.40 9.99 14.04
N SER A 220 12.63 9.56 14.25
CA SER A 220 13.06 8.24 13.78
C SER A 220 12.12 7.14 14.28
N GLY A 221 11.68 6.26 13.39
CA GLY A 221 10.69 5.21 13.64
C GLY A 221 9.23 5.63 13.38
N GLU A 222 8.94 6.90 13.31
CA GLU A 222 7.63 7.41 12.88
C GLU A 222 7.53 7.43 11.35
N SER A 223 6.31 7.47 10.81
CA SER A 223 6.08 7.51 9.36
C SER A 223 5.53 8.86 8.92
N VAL A 224 5.94 9.30 7.74
CA VAL A 224 5.42 10.46 7.03
C VAL A 224 4.74 9.99 5.75
N TYR A 225 3.66 10.65 5.36
CA TYR A 225 2.94 10.37 4.12
C TYR A 225 3.14 11.53 3.16
N THR A 226 3.43 11.22 1.91
CA THR A 226 3.63 12.19 0.84
C THR A 226 2.90 11.79 -0.41
N PHE A 227 2.39 12.74 -1.17
CA PHE A 227 1.73 12.46 -2.44
C PHE A 227 2.73 11.98 -3.49
N GLU A 228 2.21 11.28 -4.49
CA GLU A 228 3.03 10.80 -5.59
C GLU A 228 3.70 11.92 -6.37
N HIS A 229 4.94 11.69 -6.77
CA HIS A 229 5.75 12.64 -7.50
C HIS A 229 6.80 11.95 -8.38
N TYR A 230 7.07 12.51 -9.55
CA TYR A 230 8.13 12.09 -10.47
C TYR A 230 9.47 12.73 -10.08
N ASN A 231 10.47 11.91 -9.77
CA ASN A 231 11.79 12.35 -9.34
C ASN A 231 12.83 12.41 -10.47
N GLN A 232 12.42 12.85 -11.66
CA GLN A 232 13.29 12.84 -12.85
C GLN A 232 14.06 14.14 -13.10
N ASP A 233 13.81 15.18 -12.31
CA ASP A 233 14.41 16.51 -12.49
C ASP A 233 14.96 17.10 -11.18
N LYS A 234 15.39 18.38 -11.24
CA LYS A 234 15.96 19.11 -10.11
C LYS A 234 15.03 19.27 -8.90
N LYS A 235 13.75 18.93 -9.03
CA LYS A 235 12.75 18.98 -7.96
C LYS A 235 12.47 17.60 -7.34
N ALA A 236 13.43 16.68 -7.41
CA ALA A 236 13.30 15.38 -6.81
C ALA A 236 12.99 15.49 -5.31
N THR A 237 12.03 14.70 -4.86
CA THR A 237 11.72 14.54 -3.44
C THR A 237 12.87 13.81 -2.74
N PHE A 238 13.30 14.31 -1.60
CA PHE A 238 14.32 13.67 -0.77
C PHE A 238 14.03 13.85 0.72
N VAL A 239 14.74 13.11 1.55
CA VAL A 239 14.62 13.16 3.00
C VAL A 239 15.73 14.00 3.58
N ILE A 240 15.39 14.95 4.46
CA ILE A 240 16.37 15.67 5.30
C ILE A 240 16.29 15.12 6.71
N ILE A 241 17.41 14.60 7.21
CA ILE A 241 17.56 14.20 8.61
C ILE A 241 18.14 15.39 9.39
N LYS A 242 17.52 15.72 10.51
CA LYS A 242 18.01 16.63 11.52
C LYS A 242 18.50 15.84 12.71
N ALA A 243 19.76 15.98 13.11
CA ALA A 243 20.33 15.23 14.22
C ALA A 243 21.49 15.96 14.86
N GLN A 244 21.81 15.60 16.10
CA GLN A 244 23.04 15.96 16.77
C GLN A 244 24.09 14.85 16.54
N PHE A 245 25.26 15.19 16.03
CA PHE A 245 26.35 14.23 15.85
C PHE A 245 27.12 14.05 17.17
N ALA A 246 27.57 12.85 17.46
CA ALA A 246 28.19 12.43 18.72
C ALA A 246 29.16 13.46 19.31
N GLY A 247 28.90 13.87 20.55
CA GLY A 247 29.71 14.86 21.27
C GLY A 247 29.46 16.33 20.90
N ASN A 248 28.42 16.63 20.10
CA ASN A 248 28.07 17.98 19.69
C ASN A 248 26.56 18.23 19.92
N ASP A 249 26.21 19.29 20.64
CA ASP A 249 24.82 19.68 20.92
C ASP A 249 24.17 20.47 19.77
N THR A 250 24.93 20.85 18.75
CA THR A 250 24.41 21.57 17.59
C THR A 250 23.77 20.61 16.61
N TYR A 251 22.55 20.91 16.17
CA TYR A 251 21.89 20.16 15.10
C TYR A 251 22.60 20.36 13.77
N THR A 252 22.64 19.29 13.00
CA THR A 252 23.16 19.23 11.64
C THR A 252 22.25 18.40 10.75
N TYR A 253 22.37 18.57 9.44
CA TYR A 253 21.43 18.04 8.49
C TYR A 253 22.13 17.11 7.50
N TYR A 254 21.43 16.06 7.11
CA TYR A 254 21.90 15.06 6.16
C TYR A 254 20.84 14.86 5.09
N LYS A 255 21.24 14.88 3.83
CA LYS A 255 20.36 14.62 2.69
C LYS A 255 20.40 13.14 2.34
N ILE A 256 19.23 12.54 2.18
CA ILE A 256 19.08 11.19 1.66
C ILE A 256 18.17 11.24 0.44
N ASP A 257 18.71 10.90 -0.72
CA ASP A 257 17.90 10.73 -1.92
C ASP A 257 17.14 9.40 -1.87
N LEU A 258 15.89 9.40 -2.36
CA LEU A 258 15.16 8.17 -2.63
C LEU A 258 15.77 7.52 -3.87
N ALA A 259 16.81 6.73 -3.69
CA ALA A 259 17.60 6.20 -4.81
C ALA A 259 18.10 4.78 -4.55
N VAL A 260 18.30 4.03 -5.64
CA VAL A 260 19.06 2.78 -5.63
C VAL A 260 20.53 3.11 -5.79
N LYS A 261 21.34 2.49 -4.95
CA LYS A 261 22.79 2.51 -5.10
C LYS A 261 23.28 1.10 -5.44
N ASP A 262 24.29 1.03 -6.29
CA ASP A 262 25.01 -0.22 -6.56
C ASP A 262 25.95 -0.59 -5.39
N GLU A 263 26.66 -1.70 -5.53
CA GLU A 263 27.62 -2.19 -4.55
C GLU A 263 28.82 -1.25 -4.32
N ASN A 264 29.02 -0.25 -5.19
CA ASN A 264 30.05 0.78 -5.09
C ASN A 264 29.49 2.12 -4.58
N ASP A 265 28.29 2.14 -4.00
CA ASP A 265 27.58 3.32 -3.52
C ASP A 265 27.24 4.36 -4.62
N LYS A 266 27.34 3.98 -5.89
CA LYS A 266 26.96 4.85 -7.00
C LYS A 266 25.43 4.78 -7.20
N VAL A 267 24.80 5.96 -7.25
CA VAL A 267 23.39 6.07 -7.60
C VAL A 267 23.15 5.57 -9.01
N THR A 268 22.40 4.51 -9.14
CA THR A 268 22.05 3.91 -10.43
C THR A 268 20.67 4.33 -10.89
N ARG A 269 19.77 4.69 -9.98
CA ARG A 269 18.43 5.14 -10.25
C ARG A 269 17.88 5.96 -9.08
N VAL A 270 17.16 7.04 -9.38
CA VAL A 270 16.32 7.77 -8.42
C VAL A 270 14.92 7.20 -8.50
N TYR A 271 14.30 6.92 -7.36
CA TYR A 271 12.93 6.47 -7.31
C TYR A 271 11.95 7.62 -7.42
N ASP A 272 10.92 7.42 -8.20
CA ASP A 272 9.73 8.25 -8.12
C ASP A 272 8.99 7.95 -6.82
N VAL A 273 8.33 8.95 -6.26
CA VAL A 273 7.37 8.76 -5.18
C VAL A 273 6.09 8.22 -5.79
N VAL A 274 5.85 6.94 -5.65
CA VAL A 274 4.70 6.26 -6.24
C VAL A 274 3.64 6.02 -5.17
N ARG A 275 2.39 6.34 -5.50
CA ARG A 275 1.24 6.09 -4.60
C ARG A 275 1.22 4.63 -4.12
N ASN A 276 0.71 4.43 -2.94
CA ASN A 276 0.54 3.10 -2.35
C ASN A 276 1.86 2.33 -2.09
N TYR A 277 3.02 3.03 -2.09
CA TYR A 277 4.33 2.47 -1.75
C TYR A 277 4.75 2.83 -0.33
N ALA A 278 5.56 1.96 0.27
CA ALA A 278 6.28 2.23 1.51
C ALA A 278 7.79 2.27 1.23
N PHE A 279 8.41 3.39 1.60
CA PHE A 279 9.85 3.59 1.56
C PHE A 279 10.39 3.43 2.97
N ASN A 280 11.04 2.31 3.27
CA ASN A 280 11.69 2.06 4.55
C ASN A 280 13.17 2.41 4.42
N ILE A 281 13.57 3.56 4.95
CA ILE A 281 14.94 4.06 4.92
C ILE A 281 15.62 3.65 6.21
N THR A 282 16.76 2.95 6.12
CA THR A 282 17.60 2.62 7.27
C THR A 282 18.94 3.31 7.15
N VAL A 283 19.24 4.21 8.07
CA VAL A 283 20.58 4.80 8.21
C VAL A 283 21.47 3.75 8.86
N LYS A 284 22.44 3.22 8.10
CA LYS A 284 23.32 2.14 8.56
C LYS A 284 24.48 2.65 9.39
N SER A 285 25.14 3.71 8.93
CA SER A 285 26.29 4.30 9.61
C SER A 285 26.44 5.78 9.29
N VAL A 286 27.15 6.51 10.15
CA VAL A 286 27.46 7.94 9.98
C VAL A 286 28.91 8.18 10.36
N SER A 287 29.70 8.74 9.45
CA SER A 287 31.14 8.92 9.64
C SER A 287 31.55 10.30 10.15
N ARG A 288 30.76 11.35 9.90
CA ARG A 288 31.06 12.74 10.24
C ARG A 288 29.82 13.57 10.50
N LYS A 289 30.01 14.77 11.04
CA LYS A 289 28.98 15.80 11.21
C LYS A 289 28.35 16.17 9.86
N GLY A 290 27.04 16.38 9.84
CA GLY A 290 26.29 16.81 8.66
C GLY A 290 26.45 18.31 8.34
N ALA A 291 25.73 18.75 7.34
CA ALA A 291 25.72 20.10 6.79
C ALA A 291 24.87 21.08 7.61
N THR A 292 24.90 22.36 7.27
CA THR A 292 23.92 23.37 7.68
C THR A 292 22.60 23.23 6.89
N TRP A 293 21.52 23.89 7.36
CA TRP A 293 20.26 23.90 6.62
C TRP A 293 20.43 24.44 5.18
N ALA A 294 21.11 25.58 5.01
CA ALA A 294 21.31 26.18 3.70
C ALA A 294 22.12 25.28 2.72
N GLU A 295 23.09 24.55 3.26
CA GLU A 295 23.88 23.62 2.44
C GLU A 295 23.09 22.38 2.05
N VAL A 296 22.24 21.84 2.92
CA VAL A 296 21.52 20.58 2.65
C VAL A 296 20.40 20.76 1.64
N ILE A 297 19.81 21.97 1.55
CA ILE A 297 18.73 22.29 0.60
C ILE A 297 19.24 22.84 -0.74
N ASP A 298 20.54 23.09 -0.88
CA ASP A 298 21.12 23.54 -2.15
C ASP A 298 20.80 22.53 -3.26
N GLU A 299 20.36 23.02 -4.41
CA GLU A 299 19.98 22.17 -5.55
C GLU A 299 21.13 21.30 -6.09
N ASN A 300 22.38 21.74 -5.86
CA ASN A 300 23.58 20.99 -6.21
C ASN A 300 24.11 20.13 -5.06
N ALA A 301 23.42 20.12 -3.90
CA ALA A 301 23.85 19.30 -2.78
C ALA A 301 23.79 17.82 -3.17
N ILE A 302 24.94 17.19 -3.16
CA ILE A 302 25.04 15.74 -3.35
C ILE A 302 24.51 15.06 -2.10
N ALA A 303 23.75 13.98 -2.27
CA ALA A 303 23.32 13.15 -1.15
C ALA A 303 24.51 12.79 -0.26
N ASP A 304 24.38 12.97 1.03
CA ASP A 304 25.48 12.98 1.97
C ASP A 304 26.22 11.63 1.97
N ASN A 305 27.44 11.60 1.46
CA ASN A 305 28.28 10.41 1.43
C ASN A 305 28.69 9.92 2.85
N ASN A 306 28.30 10.66 3.90
CA ASN A 306 28.56 10.30 5.29
C ASN A 306 27.50 9.39 5.89
N ILE A 307 26.38 9.21 5.18
CA ILE A 307 25.29 8.34 5.61
C ILE A 307 25.14 7.22 4.59
N THR A 308 25.26 5.99 5.06
CA THR A 308 24.87 4.83 4.28
C THR A 308 23.41 4.53 4.62
N ALA A 309 22.54 4.72 3.65
CA ALA A 309 21.14 4.42 3.77
C ALA A 309 20.67 3.48 2.66
N SER A 310 19.66 2.69 2.94
CA SER A 310 18.97 1.91 1.93
C SER A 310 17.47 2.17 2.00
N ALA A 311 16.85 2.39 0.86
CA ALA A 311 15.41 2.47 0.74
C ALA A 311 14.88 1.14 0.21
N ILE A 312 13.91 0.57 0.92
CA ILE A 312 13.19 -0.62 0.50
C ILE A 312 11.77 -0.18 0.12
N MET A 313 11.40 -0.41 -1.13
CA MET A 313 10.05 -0.14 -1.61
C MET A 313 9.18 -1.38 -1.42
N GLU A 314 8.09 -1.22 -0.69
CA GLU A 314 7.07 -2.26 -0.51
C GLU A 314 5.81 -1.87 -1.28
N LYS A 315 5.35 -2.75 -2.14
CA LYS A 315 4.15 -2.51 -2.94
C LYS A 315 2.96 -3.29 -2.40
N TYR A 316 1.80 -2.67 -2.42
CA TYR A 316 0.53 -3.37 -2.17
C TYR A 316 0.13 -4.24 -3.38
N PRO A 317 -0.77 -5.25 -3.17
CA PRO A 317 -1.19 -6.15 -4.25
C PRO A 317 -1.69 -5.38 -5.47
N ASN A 318 -1.37 -5.90 -6.65
CA ASN A 318 -1.97 -5.53 -7.93
C ASN A 318 -1.73 -4.10 -8.46
N ILE A 319 -0.58 -3.48 -8.19
CA ILE A 319 -0.21 -2.25 -8.88
C ILE A 319 0.79 -2.53 -10.00
N THR A 320 0.49 -2.05 -11.19
CA THR A 320 1.43 -1.95 -12.28
C THR A 320 2.14 -0.60 -12.22
N TYR A 321 3.44 -0.60 -12.43
CA TYR A 321 4.25 0.61 -12.53
C TYR A 321 5.17 0.51 -13.74
N ASP A 322 5.12 1.53 -14.59
CA ASP A 322 5.96 1.62 -15.81
C ASP A 322 5.94 0.33 -16.66
N GLY A 323 4.76 -0.26 -16.81
CA GLY A 323 4.59 -1.52 -17.54
C GLY A 323 5.06 -2.78 -16.78
N GLU A 324 5.56 -2.65 -15.56
CA GLU A 324 5.94 -3.78 -14.72
C GLU A 324 4.81 -4.15 -13.74
N ALA A 325 4.58 -5.43 -13.53
CA ALA A 325 3.64 -5.94 -12.55
C ALA A 325 4.26 -7.08 -11.75
N LEU A 326 4.15 -7.03 -10.42
CA LEU A 326 4.59 -8.10 -9.52
C LEU A 326 3.44 -8.51 -8.61
N ASN A 327 2.94 -9.72 -8.78
CA ASN A 327 1.87 -10.28 -7.99
C ASN A 327 2.37 -11.47 -7.17
N VAL A 328 1.80 -11.66 -5.99
CA VAL A 328 2.03 -12.82 -5.14
C VAL A 328 0.69 -13.35 -4.64
N THR A 329 0.58 -14.65 -4.43
CA THR A 329 -0.68 -15.25 -3.98
C THR A 329 -1.10 -14.75 -2.60
N LYS A 330 -0.12 -14.47 -1.72
CA LYS A 330 -0.37 -14.01 -0.36
C LYS A 330 0.88 -13.36 0.23
N THR A 331 0.72 -12.35 1.06
CA THR A 331 1.83 -11.63 1.70
C THR A 331 2.07 -12.03 3.15
N THR A 332 1.13 -12.75 3.79
CA THR A 332 1.28 -13.21 5.18
C THR A 332 0.82 -14.66 5.29
N PHE A 333 1.67 -15.50 5.87
CA PHE A 333 1.40 -16.92 6.13
C PHE A 333 1.51 -17.16 7.62
N VAL A 334 0.52 -17.84 8.21
CA VAL A 334 0.50 -18.21 9.62
C VAL A 334 0.50 -19.72 9.72
N PHE A 335 1.40 -20.25 10.53
CA PHE A 335 1.60 -21.68 10.76
C PHE A 335 1.48 -22.00 12.25
N THR A 336 0.74 -23.05 12.57
CA THR A 336 0.44 -23.45 13.97
C THR A 336 0.71 -24.94 14.24
N GLY A 337 1.11 -25.71 13.23
CA GLY A 337 1.25 -27.16 13.35
C GLY A 337 2.67 -27.64 13.64
N ALA A 338 2.79 -28.93 13.94
CA ALA A 338 4.09 -29.60 14.12
C ALA A 338 4.84 -29.82 12.79
N SER A 339 4.12 -29.83 11.66
CA SER A 339 4.67 -29.95 10.31
C SER A 339 3.90 -29.05 9.38
N ASN A 340 4.59 -28.05 8.86
CA ASN A 340 4.02 -27.05 7.97
C ASN A 340 4.90 -26.89 6.73
N THR A 341 4.25 -26.55 5.61
CA THR A 341 4.94 -26.20 4.37
C THR A 341 4.44 -24.87 3.85
N LEU A 342 5.35 -24.01 3.45
CA LEU A 342 5.05 -22.84 2.63
C LEU A 342 4.95 -23.30 1.18
N SER A 343 3.92 -22.86 0.49
CA SER A 343 3.83 -22.88 -0.97
C SER A 343 3.10 -21.64 -1.45
N MET A 344 3.74 -20.87 -2.30
CA MET A 344 3.17 -19.66 -2.88
C MET A 344 3.65 -19.47 -4.31
N THR A 345 2.88 -18.73 -5.08
CA THR A 345 3.24 -18.35 -6.45
C THR A 345 3.52 -16.86 -6.50
N ALA A 346 4.56 -16.51 -7.24
CA ALA A 346 4.86 -15.13 -7.63
C ALA A 346 4.85 -15.03 -9.16
N THR A 347 4.19 -13.99 -9.67
CA THR A 347 4.18 -13.67 -11.11
C THR A 347 4.75 -12.28 -11.32
N TYR A 348 5.61 -12.14 -12.29
CA TYR A 348 6.17 -10.87 -12.70
C TYR A 348 6.00 -10.67 -14.19
N ALA A 349 5.55 -9.49 -14.58
CA ALA A 349 5.50 -9.02 -15.94
C ALA A 349 6.33 -7.74 -16.05
N GLY A 350 7.36 -7.74 -16.88
CA GLY A 350 8.27 -6.62 -17.05
C GLY A 350 9.60 -7.05 -17.66
N ALA A 351 10.47 -6.09 -17.93
CA ALA A 351 11.78 -6.34 -18.54
C ALA A 351 12.86 -6.80 -17.54
N GLY A 352 12.62 -6.64 -16.23
CA GLY A 352 13.56 -7.00 -15.18
C GLY A 352 13.65 -8.50 -14.91
N GLN A 353 14.37 -8.84 -13.86
CA GLN A 353 14.51 -10.23 -13.38
C GLN A 353 13.73 -10.41 -12.09
N LEU A 354 13.05 -11.55 -11.95
CA LEU A 354 12.42 -11.97 -10.72
C LEU A 354 13.45 -12.65 -9.81
N SER A 355 13.49 -12.30 -8.54
CA SER A 355 14.39 -12.89 -7.55
C SER A 355 13.70 -13.04 -6.19
N VAL A 356 14.27 -13.91 -5.35
CA VAL A 356 13.80 -14.14 -3.97
C VAL A 356 14.97 -13.85 -3.03
N VAL A 357 14.74 -12.91 -2.10
CA VAL A 357 15.78 -12.45 -1.17
C VAL A 357 15.35 -12.81 0.25
N PRO A 358 16.09 -13.69 0.97
CA PRO A 358 15.83 -13.94 2.37
C PRO A 358 15.99 -12.67 3.21
N GLY A 359 15.10 -12.48 4.18
CA GLY A 359 15.13 -11.38 5.15
C GLY A 359 15.39 -11.88 6.57
N GLU A 360 15.00 -11.07 7.55
CA GLU A 360 15.18 -11.34 8.96
C GLU A 360 14.36 -12.54 9.45
N GLY A 361 14.85 -13.23 10.48
CA GLY A 361 14.14 -14.30 11.19
C GLY A 361 13.99 -15.62 10.42
N MET A 362 14.52 -15.72 9.19
CA MET A 362 14.34 -16.91 8.34
C MET A 362 14.82 -18.20 9.02
N SER A 363 15.97 -18.15 9.69
CA SER A 363 16.51 -19.29 10.44
C SER A 363 15.64 -19.74 11.61
N ASP A 364 14.75 -18.89 12.13
CA ASP A 364 13.88 -19.21 13.25
C ASP A 364 12.58 -19.89 12.84
N VAL A 365 12.15 -19.66 11.60
CA VAL A 365 10.87 -20.11 11.06
C VAL A 365 11.03 -21.20 10.00
N VAL A 366 12.01 -21.07 9.11
CA VAL A 366 12.21 -21.98 7.99
C VAL A 366 13.21 -23.08 8.36
N ASN A 367 12.89 -24.31 8.02
CA ASN A 367 13.79 -25.45 8.15
C ASN A 367 14.56 -25.65 6.83
N GLY A 368 15.80 -25.19 6.80
CA GLY A 368 16.62 -25.13 5.58
C GLY A 368 16.47 -23.82 4.83
N ASN A 369 16.37 -23.89 3.52
CA ASN A 369 16.27 -22.74 2.62
C ASN A 369 14.92 -22.68 1.92
N LEU A 370 14.59 -21.48 1.37
CA LEU A 370 13.52 -21.36 0.39
C LEU A 370 13.90 -22.13 -0.88
N SER A 371 12.95 -22.87 -1.42
CA SER A 371 13.07 -23.60 -2.66
C SER A 371 12.34 -22.82 -3.77
N TYR A 372 13.04 -22.43 -4.81
CA TYR A 372 12.54 -21.79 -6.01
C TYR A 372 13.48 -22.09 -7.18
N PRO A 373 13.10 -21.84 -8.45
CA PRO A 373 13.99 -22.10 -9.59
C PRO A 373 15.34 -21.38 -9.44
N SER A 374 16.43 -22.11 -9.59
CA SER A 374 17.81 -21.57 -9.44
C SER A 374 18.18 -20.57 -10.53
N TRP A 375 17.48 -20.64 -11.66
CA TRP A 375 17.61 -19.70 -12.74
C TRP A 375 16.21 -19.23 -13.16
N ILE A 376 16.03 -17.91 -13.19
CA ILE A 376 14.78 -17.27 -13.57
C ILE A 376 15.12 -16.34 -14.74
N PRO A 377 14.59 -16.59 -15.96
CA PRO A 377 14.87 -15.76 -17.13
C PRO A 377 14.37 -14.32 -16.90
N SER A 378 14.82 -13.35 -17.65
CA SER A 378 14.21 -12.01 -17.70
C SER A 378 12.87 -12.04 -18.44
N GLY A 379 11.99 -11.09 -18.16
CA GLY A 379 10.69 -10.96 -18.81
C GLY A 379 9.52 -11.49 -17.96
N ASN A 380 8.41 -11.80 -18.61
CA ASN A 380 7.20 -12.30 -17.93
C ASN A 380 7.41 -13.69 -17.36
N GLN A 381 7.21 -13.85 -16.06
CA GLN A 381 7.56 -15.07 -15.35
C GLN A 381 6.55 -15.43 -14.27
N THR A 382 6.45 -16.73 -14.01
CA THR A 382 5.73 -17.29 -12.88
C THR A 382 6.63 -18.30 -12.18
N ILE A 383 6.82 -18.15 -10.87
CA ILE A 383 7.59 -19.08 -10.06
C ILE A 383 6.78 -19.57 -8.86
N THR A 384 7.07 -20.80 -8.44
CA THR A 384 6.62 -21.33 -7.14
C THR A 384 7.75 -21.20 -6.14
N ILE A 385 7.45 -20.65 -4.96
CA ILE A 385 8.36 -20.53 -3.83
C ILE A 385 7.83 -21.47 -2.74
N ALA A 386 8.66 -22.37 -2.26
CA ALA A 386 8.29 -23.34 -1.26
C ALA A 386 9.34 -23.40 -0.12
N ALA A 387 8.92 -23.83 1.06
CA ALA A 387 9.81 -24.12 2.17
C ALA A 387 9.18 -25.09 3.15
N ASN A 388 10.00 -25.89 3.84
CA ASN A 388 9.59 -26.57 5.05
C ASN A 388 9.64 -25.57 6.21
N ILE A 389 8.58 -25.53 6.99
CA ILE A 389 8.47 -24.64 8.15
C ILE A 389 8.77 -25.44 9.40
N LYS A 390 9.49 -24.88 10.35
CA LYS A 390 9.78 -25.49 11.63
C LYS A 390 8.50 -25.80 12.41
N PRO A 391 8.53 -26.75 13.36
CA PRO A 391 7.41 -26.96 14.27
C PRO A 391 7.04 -25.67 15.02
N ALA A 392 5.75 -25.52 15.30
CA ALA A 392 5.25 -24.41 16.10
C ALA A 392 5.93 -24.40 17.48
N PRO A 393 6.27 -23.24 18.04
CA PRO A 393 6.84 -23.14 19.38
C PRO A 393 5.77 -23.44 20.45
N ASP A 394 6.18 -23.88 21.63
CA ASP A 394 5.28 -24.11 22.75
C ASP A 394 4.67 -22.82 23.29
N SER A 395 5.35 -21.69 23.10
CA SER A 395 4.89 -20.36 23.51
C SER A 395 5.51 -19.25 22.67
N GLY A 396 4.79 -18.13 22.56
CA GLY A 396 5.22 -16.96 21.80
C GLY A 396 5.08 -17.13 20.28
N GLU A 397 5.43 -16.10 19.55
CA GLU A 397 5.45 -16.09 18.08
C GLU A 397 6.88 -15.94 17.58
N LYS A 398 7.19 -16.60 16.47
CA LYS A 398 8.39 -16.35 15.68
C LYS A 398 7.99 -15.77 14.34
N ILE A 399 8.66 -14.73 13.93
CA ILE A 399 8.35 -14.01 12.69
C ILE A 399 9.58 -14.01 11.80
N ALA A 400 9.36 -14.28 10.52
CA ALA A 400 10.38 -14.18 9.49
C ALA A 400 9.85 -13.40 8.30
N TYR A 401 10.78 -12.87 7.51
CA TYR A 401 10.47 -12.15 6.29
C TYR A 401 11.36 -12.64 5.15
N PHE A 402 10.82 -12.63 3.95
CA PHE A 402 11.60 -12.67 2.73
C PHE A 402 10.95 -11.74 1.69
N TYR A 403 11.70 -11.44 0.65
CA TYR A 403 11.26 -10.51 -0.37
C TYR A 403 11.22 -11.21 -1.72
N VAL A 404 10.16 -10.95 -2.47
CA VAL A 404 10.08 -11.27 -3.89
C VAL A 404 10.29 -9.96 -4.65
N VAL A 405 11.30 -9.93 -5.50
CA VAL A 405 11.73 -8.74 -6.22
C VAL A 405 11.61 -9.01 -7.72
N GLY A 406 10.89 -8.16 -8.44
CA GLY A 406 10.76 -8.21 -9.89
C GLY A 406 11.03 -6.84 -10.48
N GLY A 407 12.12 -6.69 -11.22
CA GLY A 407 12.54 -5.38 -11.73
C GLY A 407 12.65 -4.34 -10.61
N ASN A 408 11.80 -3.32 -10.69
CA ASN A 408 11.76 -2.25 -9.68
C ASN A 408 10.71 -2.49 -8.58
N LEU A 409 10.04 -3.63 -8.61
CA LEU A 409 8.94 -3.96 -7.71
C LEU A 409 9.40 -4.95 -6.65
N GLN A 410 8.93 -4.78 -5.43
CA GLN A 410 9.27 -5.65 -4.31
C GLN A 410 8.03 -6.00 -3.49
N ARG A 411 7.97 -7.26 -3.04
CA ARG A 411 6.96 -7.77 -2.13
C ARG A 411 7.62 -8.34 -0.89
N LYS A 412 7.26 -7.82 0.27
CA LYS A 412 7.62 -8.39 1.57
C LYS A 412 6.62 -9.48 1.93
N ILE A 413 7.12 -10.67 2.20
CA ILE A 413 6.34 -11.82 2.63
C ILE A 413 6.63 -12.07 4.10
N LYS A 414 5.58 -12.10 4.91
CA LYS A 414 5.66 -12.34 6.36
C LYS A 414 5.29 -13.80 6.64
N LEU A 415 6.14 -14.49 7.38
CA LEU A 415 5.89 -15.82 7.91
C LEU A 415 5.74 -15.70 9.43
N VAL A 416 4.64 -16.19 9.96
CA VAL A 416 4.36 -16.21 11.40
C VAL A 416 4.22 -17.65 11.84
N LEU A 417 5.05 -18.07 12.78
CA LEU A 417 4.98 -19.37 13.41
C LEU A 417 4.57 -19.17 14.87
N ARG A 418 3.41 -19.66 15.24
CA ARG A 418 2.83 -19.47 16.57
C ARG A 418 2.28 -20.78 17.15
N PRO A 419 2.10 -20.87 18.48
CA PRO A 419 1.43 -21.99 19.12
C PRO A 419 0.07 -22.28 18.48
N PRO A 420 -0.39 -23.53 18.50
CA PRO A 420 -1.70 -23.93 17.96
C PRO A 420 -2.88 -23.30 18.71
#